data_be47826942d2b9dcaea94679fac5022d
#
_entry.id   be47826942d2b9dcaea94679fac5022d
#
_cell.length_a   1.000
_cell.length_b   1.000
_cell.length_c   1.000
_cell.angle_alpha   90.00
_cell.angle_beta   90.00
_cell.angle_gamma   90.00
#
_symmetry.space_group_name_H-M   'P 1'
#
loop_
_entity.id
_entity.type
_entity.pdbx_description
1 polymer ?
#
loop_
_entity_poly.entity_id
_entity_poly.type
_entity_poly.pdbx_seq_one_letter_code
_entity_poly.pdbx_strand_id
1 'polypeptide(L)'
;MKKYLFIVLLVGVWSCEENKIIKQNEDEDNVVVLDTIRFTQLTNLFRNQCYQCHSEEGFSFYGLNLDSYENIMVGSENGPVVIPFKPHESLLYVKCTPEFIENSSLITGGDRMPKENESFFDNNPEKLQLIYDWIMGGCLE
;
A
#
# COMPACT_ATOMS: atom_id res chain seq x y z
N MET A 1 15.23 57.13 31.34
CA MET A 1 15.33 56.50 30.02
C MET A 1 14.77 55.06 30.12
N LYS A 2 13.52 54.85 29.70
CA LYS A 2 12.83 53.53 29.76
C LYS A 2 13.09 52.78 28.48
N LYS A 3 13.78 51.62 28.58
CA LYS A 3 13.97 50.68 27.44
C LYS A 3 12.73 49.78 27.35
N TYR A 4 11.96 49.90 26.31
CA TYR A 4 10.87 48.98 25.98
C TYR A 4 11.45 47.76 25.28
N LEU A 5 11.27 46.60 25.93
CA LEU A 5 11.63 45.28 25.38
C LEU A 5 10.43 44.78 24.56
N PHE A 6 10.55 44.77 23.25
CA PHE A 6 9.56 44.16 22.37
C PHE A 6 9.76 42.64 22.36
N ILE A 7 8.85 41.91 22.98
CA ILE A 7 8.75 40.47 22.86
C ILE A 7 7.95 40.18 21.58
N VAL A 8 8.64 39.73 20.54
CA VAL A 8 7.99 39.19 19.32
C VAL A 8 7.59 37.75 19.59
N LEU A 9 6.29 37.53 19.79
CA LEU A 9 5.68 36.19 19.82
C LEU A 9 5.64 35.64 18.40
N LEU A 10 6.59 34.75 18.08
CA LEU A 10 6.53 33.94 16.89
C LEU A 10 5.46 32.85 17.10
N VAL A 11 4.27 33.08 16.55
CA VAL A 11 3.24 32.06 16.42
C VAL A 11 3.69 31.15 15.26
N GLY A 12 4.27 30.01 15.61
CA GLY A 12 4.57 28.96 14.63
C GLY A 12 3.27 28.36 14.10
N VAL A 13 2.92 28.70 12.89
CA VAL A 13 1.91 27.95 12.13
C VAL A 13 2.53 26.59 11.77
N TRP A 14 2.10 25.57 12.50
CA TRP A 14 2.40 24.18 12.13
C TRP A 14 1.55 23.84 10.90
N SER A 15 2.13 24.03 9.75
CA SER A 15 1.59 23.48 8.50
C SER A 15 1.84 21.97 8.51
N CYS A 16 0.78 21.16 8.48
CA CYS A 16 0.89 19.75 8.13
C CYS A 16 1.34 19.67 6.66
N GLU A 17 2.62 19.45 6.45
CA GLU A 17 3.16 19.12 5.13
C GLU A 17 2.77 17.68 4.79
N GLU A 18 2.01 17.53 3.71
CA GLU A 18 1.77 16.22 3.09
C GLU A 18 3.11 15.55 2.78
N ASN A 19 3.31 14.34 3.27
CA ASN A 19 4.54 13.59 3.06
C ASN A 19 4.66 13.19 1.58
N LYS A 20 5.41 13.97 0.81
CA LYS A 20 5.86 13.62 -0.53
C LYS A 20 7.13 12.80 -0.43
N ILE A 21 7.08 11.56 -0.90
CA ILE A 21 8.28 10.72 -1.03
C ILE A 21 9.06 11.18 -2.27
N ILE A 22 10.26 11.70 -2.06
CA ILE A 22 11.16 12.13 -3.13
C ILE A 22 12.15 10.98 -3.40
N LYS A 23 12.07 10.37 -4.59
CA LYS A 23 13.13 9.50 -5.09
C LYS A 23 14.10 10.36 -5.90
N GLN A 24 15.34 10.45 -5.45
CA GLN A 24 16.43 11.07 -6.22
C GLN A 24 17.03 10.03 -7.15
N ASN A 25 16.92 10.22 -8.45
CA ASN A 25 17.76 9.53 -9.43
C ASN A 25 19.03 10.37 -9.61
N GLU A 26 20.21 9.75 -9.55
CA GLU A 26 21.52 10.40 -9.50
C GLU A 26 21.94 11.10 -10.82
N ASP A 27 21.11 11.14 -11.84
CA ASP A 27 21.40 11.83 -13.10
C ASP A 27 20.27 12.81 -13.44
N GLU A 28 20.61 14.10 -13.38
CA GLU A 28 19.86 15.30 -13.77
C GLU A 28 18.63 15.68 -12.90
N ASP A 29 18.56 16.95 -12.54
CA ASP A 29 17.58 17.79 -11.81
C ASP A 29 16.06 17.48 -11.98
N ASN A 30 15.68 16.22 -12.19
CA ASN A 30 14.28 15.82 -12.33
C ASN A 30 13.79 15.21 -11.01
N VAL A 31 13.33 16.05 -10.10
CA VAL A 31 12.59 15.61 -8.90
C VAL A 31 11.24 15.04 -9.35
N VAL A 32 11.17 13.73 -9.51
CA VAL A 32 9.90 13.03 -9.73
C VAL A 32 9.14 13.03 -8.40
N VAL A 33 8.17 13.93 -8.28
CA VAL A 33 7.20 13.88 -7.19
C VAL A 33 6.28 12.70 -7.49
N LEU A 34 6.51 11.57 -6.83
CA LEU A 34 5.55 10.47 -6.85
C LEU A 34 4.33 10.89 -6.04
N ASP A 35 3.20 11.00 -6.72
CA ASP A 35 1.92 11.11 -6.01
C ASP A 35 1.79 9.92 -5.07
N THR A 36 1.57 10.21 -3.80
CA THR A 36 1.45 9.17 -2.78
C THR A 36 0.17 8.38 -3.03
N ILE A 37 0.29 7.11 -3.36
CA ILE A 37 -0.84 6.23 -3.59
C ILE A 37 -1.59 5.99 -2.28
N ARG A 38 -2.92 6.15 -2.32
CA ARG A 38 -3.82 5.90 -1.19
C ARG A 38 -4.69 4.67 -1.44
N PHE A 39 -5.20 4.07 -0.37
CA PHE A 39 -6.09 2.90 -0.43
C PHE A 39 -7.30 3.14 -1.36
N THR A 40 -7.85 4.34 -1.35
CA THR A 40 -8.98 4.73 -2.22
C THR A 40 -8.71 4.49 -3.71
N GLN A 41 -7.46 4.58 -4.16
CA GLN A 41 -7.07 4.31 -5.56
C GLN A 41 -7.02 2.81 -5.87
N LEU A 42 -6.91 1.94 -4.86
CA LEU A 42 -6.92 0.48 -4.98
C LEU A 42 -8.33 -0.11 -4.92
N THR A 43 -9.31 0.62 -4.41
CA THR A 43 -10.66 0.11 -4.14
C THR A 43 -11.31 -0.55 -5.36
N ASN A 44 -11.20 0.06 -6.55
CA ASN A 44 -11.76 -0.51 -7.77
C ASN A 44 -11.04 -1.81 -8.19
N LEU A 45 -9.73 -1.88 -8.02
CA LEU A 45 -8.96 -3.09 -8.30
C LEU A 45 -9.40 -4.23 -7.37
N PHE A 46 -9.45 -4.00 -6.07
CA PHE A 46 -9.84 -5.00 -5.08
C PHE A 46 -11.29 -5.46 -5.28
N ARG A 47 -12.22 -4.51 -5.53
CA ARG A 47 -13.62 -4.84 -5.80
C ARG A 47 -13.78 -5.77 -6.98
N ASN A 48 -13.05 -5.56 -8.07
CA ASN A 48 -13.22 -6.30 -9.30
C ASN A 48 -12.45 -7.63 -9.32
N GLN A 49 -11.38 -7.78 -8.55
CA GLN A 49 -10.49 -8.93 -8.63
C GLN A 49 -10.42 -9.76 -7.34
N CYS A 50 -10.84 -9.20 -6.20
CA CYS A 50 -10.57 -9.80 -4.90
C CYS A 50 -11.83 -10.01 -4.05
N TYR A 51 -12.82 -9.09 -4.10
CA TYR A 51 -13.95 -9.08 -3.17
C TYR A 51 -14.84 -10.31 -3.26
N GLN A 52 -14.87 -10.99 -4.39
CA GLN A 52 -15.66 -12.23 -4.51
C GLN A 52 -15.25 -13.26 -3.44
N CYS A 53 -13.97 -13.28 -3.05
CA CYS A 53 -13.43 -14.21 -2.06
C CYS A 53 -12.92 -13.52 -0.80
N HIS A 54 -12.63 -12.22 -0.83
CA HIS A 54 -11.98 -11.48 0.24
C HIS A 54 -12.74 -10.19 0.59
N SER A 55 -14.02 -10.34 0.94
CA SER A 55 -14.86 -9.26 1.46
C SER A 55 -15.83 -9.78 2.51
N GLU A 56 -16.49 -8.90 3.25
CA GLU A 56 -17.53 -9.27 4.22
C GLU A 56 -18.72 -9.96 3.54
N GLU A 57 -19.12 -9.49 2.35
CA GLU A 57 -20.19 -10.09 1.55
C GLU A 57 -19.76 -11.38 0.85
N GLY A 58 -18.45 -11.59 0.68
CA GLY A 58 -17.86 -12.80 0.11
C GLY A 58 -17.58 -13.86 1.18
N PHE A 59 -16.53 -14.65 0.96
CA PHE A 59 -16.21 -15.76 1.85
C PHE A 59 -15.20 -15.39 2.94
N SER A 60 -14.54 -14.24 2.84
CA SER A 60 -13.42 -13.82 3.71
C SER A 60 -12.45 -14.97 4.01
N PHE A 61 -11.98 -15.65 2.95
CA PHE A 61 -11.10 -16.81 3.10
C PHE A 61 -9.92 -16.50 4.03
N TYR A 62 -9.72 -17.35 5.02
CA TYR A 62 -8.73 -17.17 6.10
C TYR A 62 -8.89 -15.84 6.85
N GLY A 63 -10.12 -15.35 6.97
CA GLY A 63 -10.43 -14.09 7.65
C GLY A 63 -9.91 -12.84 6.92
N LEU A 64 -9.37 -12.98 5.69
CA LEU A 64 -8.89 -11.84 4.92
C LEU A 64 -10.06 -11.07 4.30
N ASN A 65 -10.16 -9.80 4.65
CA ASN A 65 -11.14 -8.87 4.10
C ASN A 65 -10.40 -7.65 3.53
N LEU A 66 -10.65 -7.33 2.26
CA LEU A 66 -9.99 -6.26 1.50
C LEU A 66 -10.93 -5.08 1.19
N ASP A 67 -12.16 -5.06 1.75
CA ASP A 67 -13.19 -4.09 1.41
C ASP A 67 -13.05 -2.74 2.12
N SER A 68 -12.22 -2.66 3.17
CA SER A 68 -11.87 -1.41 3.83
C SER A 68 -10.38 -1.33 4.17
N TYR A 69 -9.91 -0.10 4.36
CA TYR A 69 -8.54 0.15 4.80
C TYR A 69 -8.24 -0.52 6.14
N GLU A 70 -9.13 -0.38 7.11
CA GLU A 70 -8.98 -0.96 8.44
C GLU A 70 -8.85 -2.48 8.36
N ASN A 71 -9.70 -3.13 7.56
CA ASN A 71 -9.71 -4.58 7.43
C ASN A 71 -8.41 -5.12 6.80
N ILE A 72 -7.91 -4.49 5.75
CA ILE A 72 -6.65 -4.91 5.14
C ILE A 72 -5.45 -4.72 6.08
N MET A 73 -5.46 -3.66 6.90
CA MET A 73 -4.41 -3.41 7.89
C MET A 73 -4.46 -4.37 9.08
N VAL A 74 -5.64 -4.91 9.41
CA VAL A 74 -5.77 -6.02 10.39
C VAL A 74 -5.13 -7.30 9.85
N GLY A 75 -5.27 -7.57 8.55
CA GLY A 75 -4.70 -8.76 7.90
C GLY A 75 -5.65 -9.95 7.88
N SER A 76 -5.12 -11.14 8.12
CA SER A 76 -5.83 -12.41 8.05
C SER A 76 -5.62 -13.26 9.30
N GLU A 77 -6.26 -14.42 9.39
CA GLU A 77 -5.99 -15.42 10.45
C GLU A 77 -4.53 -15.87 10.51
N ASN A 78 -3.80 -15.74 9.39
CA ASN A 78 -2.38 -16.05 9.29
C ASN A 78 -1.45 -14.85 9.59
N GLY A 79 -2.01 -13.70 9.95
CA GLY A 79 -1.28 -12.49 10.32
C GLY A 79 -1.37 -11.37 9.27
N PRO A 80 -0.52 -10.35 9.39
CA PRO A 80 -0.52 -9.20 8.50
C PRO A 80 -0.30 -9.58 7.04
N VAL A 81 -1.08 -9.01 6.12
CA VAL A 81 -0.93 -9.24 4.67
C VAL A 81 -0.21 -8.09 3.98
N VAL A 82 -0.11 -6.94 4.64
CA VAL A 82 0.70 -5.80 4.19
C VAL A 82 1.66 -5.36 5.30
N ILE A 83 2.87 -5.01 4.92
CA ILE A 83 3.89 -4.45 5.81
C ILE A 83 4.32 -3.13 5.17
N PRO A 84 3.98 -1.98 5.77
CA PRO A 84 4.30 -0.67 5.22
C PRO A 84 5.78 -0.55 4.83
N PHE A 85 6.04 0.05 3.68
CA PHE A 85 7.36 0.23 3.07
C PHE A 85 8.07 -1.05 2.60
N LYS A 86 7.42 -2.23 2.69
CA LYS A 86 8.04 -3.53 2.40
C LYS A 86 7.17 -4.40 1.48
N PRO A 87 7.01 -4.05 0.21
CA PRO A 87 6.16 -4.81 -0.71
C PRO A 87 6.60 -6.26 -0.86
N HIS A 88 7.90 -6.54 -0.95
CA HIS A 88 8.40 -7.90 -1.10
C HIS A 88 8.29 -8.76 0.18
N GLU A 89 7.98 -8.16 1.32
CA GLU A 89 7.64 -8.85 2.57
C GLU A 89 6.11 -8.87 2.81
N SER A 90 5.33 -8.21 1.95
CA SER A 90 3.87 -8.11 2.04
C SER A 90 3.20 -9.21 1.24
N LEU A 91 2.48 -10.09 1.92
CA LEU A 91 1.84 -11.26 1.32
C LEU A 91 0.84 -10.89 0.22
N LEU A 92 0.13 -9.77 0.37
CA LEU A 92 -0.77 -9.23 -0.64
C LEU A 92 -0.06 -9.01 -1.98
N TYR A 93 1.12 -8.38 -1.98
CA TYR A 93 1.89 -8.14 -3.19
C TYR A 93 2.51 -9.44 -3.74
N VAL A 94 3.20 -10.19 -2.87
CA VAL A 94 3.95 -11.39 -3.27
C VAL A 94 3.05 -12.43 -3.93
N LYS A 95 1.83 -12.64 -3.40
CA LYS A 95 0.87 -13.58 -4.00
C LYS A 95 0.33 -13.15 -5.37
N CYS A 96 0.48 -11.88 -5.72
CA CYS A 96 0.05 -11.36 -7.02
C CYS A 96 1.18 -11.35 -8.07
N THR A 97 2.44 -11.56 -7.66
CA THR A 97 3.58 -11.48 -8.57
C THR A 97 3.65 -12.67 -9.53
N PRO A 98 4.24 -12.49 -10.75
CA PRO A 98 4.54 -13.61 -11.65
C PRO A 98 5.52 -14.62 -11.05
N GLU A 99 6.44 -14.13 -10.20
CA GLU A 99 7.45 -14.94 -9.53
C GLU A 99 6.95 -15.61 -8.25
N PHE A 100 5.62 -15.66 -8.04
CA PHE A 100 5.06 -16.35 -6.89
C PHE A 100 5.63 -17.76 -6.77
N ILE A 101 6.34 -18.02 -5.67
CA ILE A 101 6.96 -19.32 -5.38
C ILE A 101 6.26 -19.91 -4.15
N GLU A 102 5.59 -21.06 -4.35
CA GLU A 102 4.85 -21.76 -3.28
C GLU A 102 5.67 -22.08 -2.02
N ASN A 103 6.99 -22.16 -2.15
CA ASN A 103 7.90 -22.52 -1.06
C ASN A 103 8.67 -21.34 -0.45
N SER A 104 8.26 -20.10 -0.69
CA SER A 104 8.93 -18.98 -0.04
C SER A 104 8.60 -18.95 1.46
N SER A 105 9.53 -18.50 2.29
CA SER A 105 9.34 -18.41 3.76
C SER A 105 8.21 -17.45 4.17
N LEU A 106 7.77 -16.60 3.26
CA LEU A 106 6.65 -15.66 3.44
C LEU A 106 5.30 -16.27 3.09
N ILE A 107 5.27 -17.40 2.39
CA ILE A 107 4.07 -17.97 1.81
C ILE A 107 3.78 -19.30 2.48
N THR A 108 2.68 -19.35 3.20
CA THR A 108 2.20 -20.56 3.88
C THR A 108 1.51 -21.56 2.94
N GLY A 109 1.84 -21.55 1.62
CA GLY A 109 1.20 -22.35 0.60
C GLY A 109 0.02 -21.63 -0.09
N GLY A 110 -0.72 -22.38 -0.88
CA GLY A 110 -1.91 -21.90 -1.60
C GLY A 110 -1.62 -21.29 -2.97
N ASP A 111 -2.66 -20.86 -3.64
CA ASP A 111 -2.62 -20.45 -5.04
C ASP A 111 -2.12 -19.00 -5.20
N ARG A 112 -1.61 -18.71 -6.41
CA ARG A 112 -1.37 -17.34 -6.85
C ARG A 112 -2.70 -16.58 -6.95
N MET A 113 -2.68 -15.28 -6.66
CA MET A 113 -3.88 -14.45 -6.71
C MET A 113 -3.87 -13.49 -7.92
N PRO A 114 -5.05 -13.20 -8.47
CA PRO A 114 -6.39 -13.74 -8.17
C PRO A 114 -6.52 -15.21 -8.62
N LYS A 115 -7.05 -16.09 -7.76
CA LYS A 115 -7.06 -17.55 -7.96
C LYS A 115 -7.71 -18.02 -9.28
N GLU A 116 -8.78 -17.37 -9.71
CA GLU A 116 -9.49 -17.75 -10.95
C GLU A 116 -9.01 -16.96 -12.18
N ASN A 117 -8.05 -16.05 -12.00
CA ASN A 117 -7.49 -15.19 -13.05
C ASN A 117 -6.01 -14.90 -12.78
N GLU A 118 -5.22 -15.94 -12.60
CA GLU A 118 -3.83 -15.87 -12.15
C GLU A 118 -2.92 -15.04 -13.06
N SER A 119 -3.26 -14.97 -14.37
CA SER A 119 -2.54 -14.13 -15.34
C SER A 119 -2.97 -12.66 -15.34
N PHE A 120 -3.91 -12.26 -14.48
CA PHE A 120 -4.43 -10.89 -14.46
C PHE A 120 -3.30 -9.85 -14.36
N PHE A 121 -2.41 -10.02 -13.40
CA PHE A 121 -1.32 -9.07 -13.18
C PHE A 121 -0.20 -9.18 -14.22
N ASP A 122 -0.06 -10.31 -14.91
CA ASP A 122 0.87 -10.44 -16.04
C ASP A 122 0.40 -9.60 -17.24
N ASN A 123 -0.91 -9.53 -17.42
CA ASN A 123 -1.56 -8.75 -18.48
C ASN A 123 -1.81 -7.28 -18.08
N ASN A 124 -1.72 -6.95 -16.80
CA ASN A 124 -1.97 -5.63 -16.25
C ASN A 124 -0.89 -5.24 -15.20
N PRO A 125 0.38 -5.15 -15.63
CA PRO A 125 1.50 -4.90 -14.70
C PRO A 125 1.38 -3.57 -13.96
N GLU A 126 0.70 -2.57 -14.54
CA GLU A 126 0.43 -1.29 -13.89
C GLU A 126 -0.48 -1.44 -12.65
N LYS A 127 -1.34 -2.47 -12.60
CA LYS A 127 -2.17 -2.76 -11.43
C LYS A 127 -1.37 -3.38 -10.30
N LEU A 128 -0.40 -4.23 -10.65
CA LEU A 128 0.55 -4.78 -9.69
C LEU A 128 1.46 -3.68 -9.13
N GLN A 129 1.92 -2.78 -10.01
CA GLN A 129 2.72 -1.62 -9.62
C GLN A 129 1.96 -0.69 -8.68
N LEU A 130 0.65 -0.50 -8.88
CA LEU A 130 -0.18 0.31 -7.99
C LEU A 130 -0.21 -0.26 -6.55
N ILE A 131 -0.30 -1.59 -6.40
CA ILE A 131 -0.21 -2.24 -5.08
C ILE A 131 1.19 -2.02 -4.49
N TYR A 132 2.23 -2.21 -5.30
CA TYR A 132 3.62 -1.99 -4.88
C TYR A 132 3.83 -0.57 -4.36
N ASP A 133 3.41 0.43 -5.13
CA ASP A 133 3.60 1.85 -4.81
C ASP A 133 2.82 2.27 -3.55
N TRP A 134 1.61 1.74 -3.36
CA TRP A 134 0.84 1.95 -2.15
C TRP A 134 1.57 1.41 -0.90
N ILE A 135 2.11 0.18 -0.98
CA ILE A 135 2.86 -0.42 0.12
C ILE A 135 4.16 0.34 0.36
N MET A 136 4.90 0.69 -0.71
CA MET A 136 6.12 1.49 -0.62
C MET A 136 5.87 2.89 -0.07
N GLY A 137 4.68 3.46 -0.30
CA GLY A 137 4.24 4.73 0.25
C GLY A 137 3.80 4.67 1.71
N GLY A 138 3.87 3.48 2.36
CA GLY A 138 3.52 3.31 3.77
C GLY A 138 2.07 2.90 4.00
N CYS A 139 1.37 2.37 3.00
CA CYS A 139 -0.02 1.92 3.10
C CYS A 139 -0.98 3.03 3.56
N LEU A 140 -0.95 4.19 2.94
CA LEU A 140 -1.83 5.30 3.33
C LEU A 140 -3.30 5.02 2.97
N GLU A 141 -4.20 5.51 3.83
CA GLU A 141 -5.65 5.48 3.65
C GLU A 141 -6.14 6.30 2.45
#